data_a095838c3e5da1e81dc6471a1665ec3e
#
_entry.id   a095838c3e5da1e81dc6471a1665ec3e
#
_cell.length_a   1.000
_cell.length_b   1.000
_cell.length_c   1.000
_cell.angle_alpha   90.00
_cell.angle_beta   90.00
_cell.angle_gamma   90.00
#
_symmetry.space_group_name_H-M   'P 1'
#
loop_
_entity.id
_entity.type
_entity.pdbx_description
1 polymer ?
#
loop_
_entity_poly.entity_id
_entity_poly.type
_entity_poly.pdbx_seq_one_letter_code
_entity_poly.pdbx_strand_id
1 'polypeptide(L)'
;MSFEILPANIDEDSVKKKMRADGCSVKDTAQKLSDLKAQKVSEQTSEAFVVGADQMLESDARWFDKPTNVRDARDQLMNLRGGKHRLFTSVSVALNGVLLFQHGECSLMTMRYFSDRFIASYLESEKDEVCQSVGGYKLEGRGIQLFANVEGGYFDILGLPLLPLLAFLRTQGIVGD
;
A
#
# COMPACT_ATOMS: atom_id res chain seq x y z
N MET A 1 23.09 3.92 -0.29
CA MET A 1 22.30 4.74 0.67
C MET A 1 21.89 3.84 1.83
N SER A 2 22.10 4.28 3.07
CA SER A 2 21.56 3.64 4.28
C SER A 2 20.26 4.35 4.68
N PHE A 3 19.33 3.62 5.27
CA PHE A 3 18.09 4.17 5.82
C PHE A 3 17.71 3.43 7.12
N GLU A 4 16.90 4.05 7.92
CA GLU A 4 16.35 3.50 9.16
C GLU A 4 14.83 3.41 9.05
N ILE A 5 14.23 2.40 9.65
CA ILE A 5 12.77 2.20 9.65
C ILE A 5 12.23 2.65 11.01
N LEU A 6 11.35 3.64 10.98
CA LEU A 6 10.70 4.19 12.17
C LEU A 6 9.17 4.09 12.04
N PRO A 7 8.46 3.55 13.05
CA PRO A 7 7.00 3.49 13.00
C PRO A 7 6.40 4.89 13.21
N ALA A 8 5.48 5.28 12.36
CA ALA A 8 4.84 6.59 12.44
C ALA A 8 3.81 6.72 13.58
N ASN A 9 3.25 5.60 14.07
CA ASN A 9 2.26 5.56 15.16
C ASN A 9 1.10 6.55 14.95
N ILE A 10 0.48 6.55 13.76
CA ILE A 10 -0.73 7.31 13.46
C ILE A 10 -1.97 6.43 13.63
N ASP A 11 -3.10 7.05 13.98
CA ASP A 11 -4.40 6.35 14.02
C ASP A 11 -5.00 6.33 12.60
N GLU A 12 -4.57 5.33 11.80
CA GLU A 12 -5.01 5.16 10.41
C GLU A 12 -6.52 4.96 10.31
N ASP A 13 -7.14 4.25 11.26
CA ASP A 13 -8.58 3.96 11.25
C ASP A 13 -9.41 5.22 11.41
N SER A 14 -9.02 6.10 12.31
CA SER A 14 -9.68 7.40 12.48
C SER A 14 -9.53 8.28 11.25
N VAL A 15 -8.36 8.29 10.62
CA VAL A 15 -8.13 9.03 9.36
C VAL A 15 -9.03 8.48 8.25
N LYS A 16 -9.05 7.17 8.03
CA LYS A 16 -9.89 6.51 7.00
C LYS A 16 -11.38 6.79 7.23
N LYS A 17 -11.86 6.68 8.47
CA LYS A 17 -13.26 6.98 8.84
C LYS A 17 -13.62 8.41 8.50
N LYS A 18 -12.77 9.37 8.88
CA LYS A 18 -12.99 10.80 8.58
C LYS A 18 -13.01 11.05 7.08
N MET A 19 -12.00 10.60 6.34
CA MET A 19 -11.90 10.79 4.90
C MET A 19 -13.11 10.21 4.16
N ARG A 20 -13.60 9.04 4.59
CA ARG A 20 -14.81 8.44 4.05
C ARG A 20 -16.07 9.26 4.35
N ALA A 21 -16.21 9.77 5.57
CA ALA A 21 -17.34 10.62 5.97
C ALA A 21 -17.36 11.96 5.19
N ASP A 22 -16.17 12.49 4.89
CA ASP A 22 -15.99 13.72 4.10
C ASP A 22 -16.15 13.47 2.57
N GLY A 23 -16.45 12.24 2.13
CA GLY A 23 -16.65 11.88 0.72
C GLY A 23 -15.36 11.83 -0.10
N CYS A 24 -14.20 11.75 0.54
CA CYS A 24 -12.90 11.67 -0.14
C CYS A 24 -12.71 10.32 -0.85
N SER A 25 -11.95 10.34 -1.95
CA SER A 25 -11.61 9.13 -2.68
C SER A 25 -10.61 8.25 -1.92
N VAL A 26 -10.52 6.97 -2.33
CA VAL A 26 -9.47 6.05 -1.83
C VAL A 26 -8.08 6.59 -2.13
N LYS A 27 -7.89 7.16 -3.33
CA LYS A 27 -6.63 7.79 -3.74
C LYS A 27 -6.22 8.92 -2.81
N ASP A 28 -7.15 9.85 -2.50
CA ASP A 28 -6.86 10.98 -1.62
C ASP A 28 -6.58 10.52 -0.19
N THR A 29 -7.23 9.43 0.22
CA THR A 29 -7.02 8.84 1.55
C THR A 29 -5.64 8.18 1.65
N ALA A 30 -5.20 7.41 0.64
CA ALA A 30 -3.85 6.85 0.60
C ALA A 30 -2.78 7.96 0.62
N GLN A 31 -2.99 9.04 -0.15
CA GLN A 31 -2.10 10.21 -0.13
C GLN A 31 -2.06 10.86 1.25
N LYS A 32 -3.21 11.07 1.88
CA LYS A 32 -3.28 11.66 3.23
C LYS A 32 -2.55 10.82 4.27
N LEU A 33 -2.67 9.49 4.19
CA LEU A 33 -1.98 8.58 5.11
C LEU A 33 -0.47 8.62 4.92
N SER A 34 0.03 8.60 3.66
CA SER A 34 1.46 8.74 3.38
C SER A 34 2.02 10.08 3.87
N ASP A 35 1.27 11.18 3.69
CA ASP A 35 1.63 12.51 4.19
C ASP A 35 1.79 12.52 5.71
N LEU A 36 0.78 12.02 6.43
CA LEU A 36 0.80 11.99 7.88
C LEU A 36 1.94 11.12 8.43
N LYS A 37 2.22 9.97 7.78
CA LYS A 37 3.35 9.12 8.15
C LYS A 37 4.68 9.85 8.00
N ALA A 38 4.90 10.48 6.85
CA ALA A 38 6.13 11.24 6.59
C ALA A 38 6.29 12.42 7.55
N GLN A 39 5.26 13.25 7.71
CA GLN A 39 5.29 14.43 8.58
C GLN A 39 5.54 14.05 10.04
N LYS A 40 4.79 13.07 10.56
CA LYS A 40 4.85 12.66 11.97
C LYS A 40 6.26 12.21 12.39
N VAL A 41 6.90 11.42 11.55
CA VAL A 41 8.29 10.96 11.83
C VAL A 41 9.27 12.10 11.61
N SER A 42 9.09 12.91 10.56
CA SER A 42 9.96 14.06 10.25
C SER A 42 9.98 15.15 11.34
N GLU A 43 8.89 15.32 12.09
CA GLU A 43 8.84 16.21 13.24
C GLU A 43 9.74 15.76 14.40
N GLN A 44 10.07 14.46 14.44
CA GLN A 44 10.86 13.82 15.49
C GLN A 44 12.32 13.56 15.09
N THR A 45 12.63 13.72 13.80
CA THR A 45 13.96 13.44 13.23
C THR A 45 14.51 14.69 12.53
N SER A 46 15.41 15.41 13.22
CA SER A 46 16.03 16.62 12.65
C SER A 46 16.89 16.30 11.43
N GLU A 47 16.81 17.14 10.40
CA GLU A 47 17.65 17.11 9.20
C GLU A 47 17.62 15.80 8.39
N ALA A 48 16.64 14.93 8.65
CA ALA A 48 16.46 13.68 7.90
C ALA A 48 15.31 13.80 6.88
N PHE A 49 15.55 13.33 5.67
CA PHE A 49 14.47 13.12 4.70
C PHE A 49 13.68 11.87 5.10
N VAL A 50 12.43 12.06 5.43
CA VAL A 50 11.53 10.99 5.86
C VAL A 50 10.59 10.61 4.74
N VAL A 51 10.61 9.32 4.36
CA VAL A 51 9.71 8.75 3.37
C VAL A 51 8.55 8.08 4.09
N GLY A 52 7.34 8.50 3.81
CA GLY A 52 6.10 7.85 4.22
C GLY A 52 5.41 7.25 3.01
N ALA A 53 4.90 6.03 3.12
CA ALA A 53 4.12 5.38 2.08
C ALA A 53 2.85 4.75 2.64
N ASP A 54 1.83 4.68 1.80
CA ASP A 54 0.58 4.00 2.12
C ASP A 54 -0.02 3.35 0.88
N GLN A 55 -0.75 2.25 1.10
CA GLN A 55 -1.43 1.53 0.02
C GLN A 55 -2.84 1.16 0.45
N MET A 56 -3.82 1.47 -0.40
CA MET A 56 -5.22 1.12 -0.20
C MET A 56 -5.78 0.32 -1.37
N LEU A 57 -6.67 -0.61 -1.07
CA LEU A 57 -7.36 -1.45 -2.05
C LEU A 57 -8.83 -1.07 -2.11
N GLU A 58 -9.34 -0.90 -3.35
CA GLU A 58 -10.76 -0.69 -3.65
C GLU A 58 -11.26 -1.72 -4.66
N SER A 59 -12.40 -2.34 -4.36
CA SER A 59 -13.18 -3.14 -5.29
C SER A 59 -14.66 -2.80 -5.14
N ASP A 60 -15.34 -2.50 -6.25
CA ASP A 60 -16.78 -2.18 -6.28
C ASP A 60 -17.18 -1.10 -5.24
N ALA A 61 -16.41 -0.01 -5.19
CA ALA A 61 -16.56 1.10 -4.23
C ALA A 61 -16.41 0.69 -2.74
N ARG A 62 -15.93 -0.51 -2.46
CA ARG A 62 -15.62 -0.99 -1.12
C ARG A 62 -14.12 -0.90 -0.88
N TRP A 63 -13.74 -0.35 0.26
CA TRP A 63 -12.35 -0.31 0.73
C TRP A 63 -12.04 -1.58 1.50
N PHE A 64 -10.85 -2.11 1.28
CA PHE A 64 -10.33 -3.27 1.99
C PHE A 64 -9.18 -2.84 2.88
N ASP A 65 -9.22 -3.26 4.13
CA ASP A 65 -8.12 -3.13 5.07
C ASP A 65 -7.28 -4.41 5.10
N LYS A 66 -6.13 -4.38 5.78
CA LYS A 66 -5.36 -5.60 6.00
C LYS A 66 -6.22 -6.62 6.76
N PRO A 67 -6.21 -7.89 6.37
CA PRO A 67 -6.94 -8.92 7.09
C PRO A 67 -6.47 -9.01 8.53
N THR A 68 -7.42 -9.20 9.45
CA THR A 68 -7.15 -9.32 10.88
C THR A 68 -6.66 -10.71 11.27
N ASN A 69 -6.93 -11.72 10.44
CA ASN A 69 -6.55 -13.11 10.60
C ASN A 69 -6.68 -13.86 9.27
N VAL A 70 -6.22 -15.11 9.21
CA VAL A 70 -6.26 -15.97 8.01
C VAL A 70 -7.68 -16.20 7.50
N ARG A 71 -8.69 -16.27 8.38
CA ARG A 71 -10.09 -16.42 7.97
C ARG A 71 -10.59 -15.17 7.25
N ASP A 72 -10.30 -13.99 7.78
CA ASP A 72 -10.63 -12.72 7.14
C ASP A 72 -9.91 -12.58 5.78
N ALA A 73 -8.62 -12.98 5.70
CA ALA A 73 -7.89 -13.04 4.45
C ALA A 73 -8.57 -13.95 3.41
N ARG A 74 -9.06 -15.11 3.84
CA ARG A 74 -9.84 -16.00 2.97
C ARG A 74 -11.09 -15.32 2.44
N ASP A 75 -11.84 -14.67 3.31
CA ASP A 75 -13.10 -14.01 2.93
C ASP A 75 -12.84 -12.84 1.98
N GLN A 76 -11.77 -12.07 2.18
CA GLN A 76 -11.35 -11.02 1.26
C GLN A 76 -10.96 -11.59 -0.12
N LEU A 77 -10.12 -12.64 -0.17
CA LEU A 77 -9.74 -13.31 -1.42
C LEU A 77 -10.94 -13.90 -2.16
N MET A 78 -11.93 -14.45 -1.44
CA MET A 78 -13.17 -14.94 -2.05
C MET A 78 -14.02 -13.81 -2.65
N ASN A 79 -14.05 -12.64 -2.01
CA ASN A 79 -14.74 -11.46 -2.55
C ASN A 79 -14.04 -10.89 -3.80
N LEU A 80 -12.72 -10.99 -3.88
CA LEU A 80 -11.93 -10.49 -5.02
C LEU A 80 -11.81 -11.48 -6.18
N ARG A 81 -12.11 -12.78 -5.95
CA ARG A 81 -11.96 -13.87 -6.92
C ARG A 81 -12.72 -13.61 -8.22
N GLY A 82 -12.02 -13.69 -9.35
CA GLY A 82 -12.58 -13.49 -10.69
C GLY A 82 -12.95 -12.03 -11.02
N GLY A 83 -12.73 -11.11 -10.08
CA GLY A 83 -13.04 -9.70 -10.21
C GLY A 83 -11.82 -8.82 -10.50
N LYS A 84 -12.09 -7.53 -10.63
CA LYS A 84 -11.08 -6.49 -10.75
C LYS A 84 -11.08 -5.62 -9.49
N HIS A 85 -9.88 -5.21 -9.08
CA HIS A 85 -9.74 -4.23 -8.02
C HIS A 85 -8.59 -3.27 -8.33
N ARG A 86 -8.56 -2.15 -7.62
CA ARG A 86 -7.52 -1.13 -7.74
C ARG A 86 -6.68 -1.08 -6.47
N LEU A 87 -5.37 -0.96 -6.66
CA LEU A 87 -4.43 -0.57 -5.61
C LEU A 87 -4.04 0.89 -5.84
N PHE A 88 -4.24 1.71 -4.83
CA PHE A 88 -3.77 3.10 -4.78
C PHE A 88 -2.58 3.16 -3.85
N THR A 89 -1.42 3.42 -4.40
CA THR A 89 -0.16 3.48 -3.64
C THR A 89 0.39 4.89 -3.68
N SER A 90 0.66 5.47 -2.53
CA SER A 90 1.15 6.84 -2.40
C SER A 90 2.45 6.88 -1.61
N VAL A 91 3.31 7.83 -1.98
CA VAL A 91 4.56 8.13 -1.29
C VAL A 91 4.66 9.63 -1.05
N SER A 92 5.14 10.00 0.13
CA SER A 92 5.42 11.38 0.51
C SER A 92 6.81 11.48 1.12
N VAL A 93 7.49 12.59 0.88
CA VAL A 93 8.77 12.89 1.55
C VAL A 93 8.61 14.18 2.33
N ALA A 94 9.03 14.15 3.59
CA ALA A 94 9.04 15.31 4.48
C ALA A 94 10.43 15.55 5.05
N LEU A 95 10.73 16.82 5.37
CA LEU A 95 11.90 17.28 6.08
C LEU A 95 11.45 18.31 7.12
N ASN A 96 11.81 18.12 8.38
CA ASN A 96 11.45 19.02 9.49
C ASN A 96 9.94 19.33 9.55
N GLY A 97 9.09 18.30 9.36
CA GLY A 97 7.63 18.41 9.35
C GLY A 97 7.01 18.97 8.07
N VAL A 98 7.81 19.43 7.10
CA VAL A 98 7.33 20.02 5.84
C VAL A 98 7.35 18.99 4.72
N LEU A 99 6.23 18.80 4.03
CA LEU A 99 6.15 17.96 2.83
C LEU A 99 6.89 18.62 1.66
N LEU A 100 7.82 17.86 1.08
CA LEU A 100 8.63 18.29 -0.06
C LEU A 100 8.26 17.58 -1.36
N PHE A 101 7.69 16.37 -1.26
CA PHE A 101 7.31 15.55 -2.40
C PHE A 101 6.09 14.71 -2.07
N GLN A 102 5.23 14.55 -3.04
CA GLN A 102 4.04 13.71 -3.00
C GLN A 102 3.86 13.05 -4.37
N HIS A 103 3.60 11.75 -4.38
CA HIS A 103 3.30 11.03 -5.62
C HIS A 103 2.40 9.84 -5.32
N GLY A 104 1.48 9.54 -6.24
CA GLY A 104 0.56 8.42 -6.10
C GLY A 104 0.26 7.75 -7.42
N GLU A 105 0.23 6.42 -7.42
CA GLU A 105 -0.06 5.55 -8.55
C GLU A 105 -1.30 4.69 -8.31
N CYS A 106 -1.91 4.27 -9.41
CA CYS A 106 -3.05 3.37 -9.39
C CYS A 106 -2.76 2.15 -10.26
N SER A 107 -2.76 0.97 -9.67
CA SER A 107 -2.60 -0.30 -10.38
C SER A 107 -3.95 -1.02 -10.47
N LEU A 108 -4.25 -1.60 -11.64
CA LEU A 108 -5.44 -2.41 -11.87
C LEU A 108 -5.08 -3.89 -11.84
N MET A 109 -5.65 -4.58 -10.86
CA MET A 109 -5.43 -5.99 -10.61
C MET A 109 -6.64 -6.80 -11.05
N THR A 110 -6.45 -7.81 -11.90
CA THR A 110 -7.51 -8.73 -12.32
C THR A 110 -7.22 -10.10 -11.76
N MET A 111 -8.02 -10.54 -10.79
CA MET A 111 -7.90 -11.89 -10.25
C MET A 111 -8.52 -12.92 -11.19
N ARG A 112 -7.86 -14.09 -11.32
CA ARG A 112 -8.46 -15.23 -11.99
C ARG A 112 -9.53 -15.89 -11.11
N TYR A 113 -10.37 -16.70 -11.73
CA TYR A 113 -11.27 -17.57 -10.98
C TYR A 113 -10.48 -18.81 -10.52
N PHE A 114 -10.08 -18.86 -9.25
CA PHE A 114 -9.36 -19.98 -8.63
C PHE A 114 -10.31 -20.84 -7.78
N SER A 115 -9.96 -22.14 -7.60
CA SER A 115 -10.75 -23.08 -6.82
C SER A 115 -10.60 -22.86 -5.30
N ASP A 116 -11.57 -23.37 -4.53
CA ASP A 116 -11.49 -23.38 -3.07
C ASP A 116 -10.31 -24.22 -2.54
N ARG A 117 -9.93 -25.27 -3.28
CA ARG A 117 -8.74 -26.06 -2.99
C ARG A 117 -7.45 -25.24 -3.16
N PHE A 118 -7.40 -24.40 -4.21
CA PHE A 118 -6.24 -23.54 -4.43
C PHE A 118 -6.09 -22.52 -3.31
N ILE A 119 -7.18 -21.85 -2.92
CA ILE A 119 -7.12 -20.83 -1.85
C ILE A 119 -6.74 -21.47 -0.51
N ALA A 120 -7.25 -22.67 -0.19
CA ALA A 120 -6.86 -23.38 1.03
C ALA A 120 -5.36 -23.67 1.05
N SER A 121 -4.80 -24.20 -0.05
CA SER A 121 -3.35 -24.44 -0.18
C SER A 121 -2.51 -23.16 -0.15
N TYR A 122 -3.02 -22.06 -0.71
CA TYR A 122 -2.36 -20.75 -0.65
C TYR A 122 -2.26 -20.26 0.79
N LEU A 123 -3.38 -20.22 1.51
CA LEU A 123 -3.44 -19.76 2.90
C LEU A 123 -2.60 -20.65 3.84
N GLU A 124 -2.57 -21.96 3.61
CA GLU A 124 -1.73 -22.89 4.37
C GLU A 124 -0.23 -22.59 4.18
N SER A 125 0.18 -22.20 2.96
CA SER A 125 1.59 -21.88 2.67
C SER A 125 2.01 -20.51 3.19
N GLU A 126 1.15 -19.50 3.10
CA GLU A 126 1.46 -18.12 3.48
C GLU A 126 1.20 -17.83 4.95
N LYS A 127 0.32 -18.59 5.60
CA LYS A 127 -0.04 -18.45 7.02
C LYS A 127 -0.41 -17.00 7.39
N ASP A 128 0.17 -16.48 8.47
CA ASP A 128 -0.11 -15.13 8.97
C ASP A 128 0.47 -14.02 8.06
N GLU A 129 1.35 -14.36 7.11
CA GLU A 129 1.88 -13.39 6.14
C GLU A 129 0.78 -12.77 5.25
N VAL A 130 -0.34 -13.47 5.04
CA VAL A 130 -1.51 -12.91 4.31
C VAL A 130 -2.12 -11.71 5.02
N CYS A 131 -1.89 -11.55 6.32
CA CYS A 131 -2.40 -10.44 7.11
C CYS A 131 -1.53 -9.17 6.99
N GLN A 132 -0.36 -9.26 6.35
CA GLN A 132 0.55 -8.12 6.21
C GLN A 132 0.20 -7.19 5.03
N SER A 133 -0.63 -7.65 4.09
CA SER A 133 -0.98 -6.92 2.87
C SER A 133 -2.49 -6.77 2.71
N VAL A 134 -2.94 -5.63 2.19
CA VAL A 134 -4.34 -5.42 1.82
C VAL A 134 -4.76 -6.45 0.77
N GLY A 135 -5.97 -7.01 0.91
CA GLY A 135 -6.47 -8.05 0.02
C GLY A 135 -5.93 -9.46 0.28
N GLY A 136 -5.05 -9.66 1.26
CA GLY A 136 -4.58 -10.98 1.68
C GLY A 136 -3.62 -11.67 0.71
N TYR A 137 -2.84 -10.92 -0.09
CA TYR A 137 -1.89 -11.47 -1.05
C TYR A 137 -0.58 -10.70 -1.11
N LYS A 138 0.48 -11.40 -1.53
CA LYS A 138 1.79 -10.83 -1.89
C LYS A 138 2.11 -11.20 -3.34
N LEU A 139 2.38 -10.20 -4.19
CA LEU A 139 2.65 -10.43 -5.61
C LEU A 139 3.97 -11.17 -5.85
N GLU A 140 4.98 -10.87 -5.05
CA GLU A 140 6.34 -11.41 -5.14
C GLU A 140 6.48 -12.89 -4.70
N GLY A 141 5.40 -13.49 -4.22
CA GLY A 141 5.37 -14.89 -3.80
C GLY A 141 4.38 -15.73 -4.61
N ARG A 142 3.78 -16.73 -3.97
CA ARG A 142 2.72 -17.54 -4.57
C ARG A 142 1.47 -16.73 -4.93
N GLY A 143 1.31 -15.54 -4.36
CA GLY A 143 0.19 -14.65 -4.62
C GLY A 143 0.08 -14.23 -6.08
N ILE A 144 1.17 -14.21 -6.87
CA ILE A 144 1.09 -13.95 -8.31
C ILE A 144 0.14 -14.92 -9.04
N GLN A 145 0.01 -16.16 -8.55
CA GLN A 145 -0.88 -17.16 -9.14
C GLN A 145 -2.38 -16.86 -8.95
N LEU A 146 -2.74 -15.87 -8.13
CA LEU A 146 -4.12 -15.41 -7.96
C LEU A 146 -4.58 -14.54 -9.13
N PHE A 147 -3.67 -14.02 -9.96
CA PHE A 147 -3.96 -13.02 -10.97
C PHE A 147 -4.03 -13.59 -12.38
N ALA A 148 -4.94 -13.05 -13.18
CA ALA A 148 -5.03 -13.24 -14.62
C ALA A 148 -4.32 -12.11 -15.36
N ASN A 149 -4.36 -10.88 -14.83
CA ASN A 149 -3.70 -9.71 -15.40
C ASN A 149 -3.32 -8.72 -14.29
N VAL A 150 -2.22 -7.99 -14.53
CA VAL A 150 -1.69 -6.95 -13.63
C VAL A 150 -1.28 -5.77 -14.50
N GLU A 151 -1.92 -4.61 -14.27
CA GLU A 151 -1.64 -3.36 -14.98
C GLU A 151 -1.18 -2.32 -13.97
N GLY A 152 0.08 -1.89 -14.05
CA GLY A 152 0.70 -0.94 -13.13
C GLY A 152 2.19 -1.19 -12.96
N GLY A 153 2.86 -0.31 -12.24
CA GLY A 153 4.28 -0.45 -11.93
C GLY A 153 4.53 -1.54 -10.89
N TYR A 154 5.55 -2.36 -11.11
CA TYR A 154 5.91 -3.43 -10.18
C TYR A 154 6.12 -2.90 -8.75
N PHE A 155 6.90 -1.84 -8.62
CA PHE A 155 7.19 -1.23 -7.31
C PHE A 155 5.96 -0.60 -6.67
N ASP A 156 5.03 -0.06 -7.48
CA ASP A 156 3.80 0.55 -6.98
C ASP A 156 2.91 -0.51 -6.33
N ILE A 157 2.83 -1.69 -6.96
CA ILE A 157 2.06 -2.82 -6.43
C ILE A 157 2.68 -3.35 -5.13
N LEU A 158 4.01 -3.32 -5.00
CA LEU A 158 4.71 -3.69 -3.77
C LEU A 158 4.57 -2.66 -2.64
N GLY A 159 3.94 -1.51 -2.91
CA GLY A 159 3.61 -0.52 -1.88
C GLY A 159 4.49 0.71 -1.82
N LEU A 160 5.43 0.89 -2.77
CA LEU A 160 6.27 2.08 -2.84
C LEU A 160 6.53 2.48 -4.30
N PRO A 161 6.06 3.65 -4.76
CA PRO A 161 6.40 4.21 -6.07
C PRO A 161 7.89 4.60 -6.14
N LEU A 162 8.75 3.60 -6.32
CA LEU A 162 10.20 3.74 -6.15
C LEU A 162 10.85 4.61 -7.22
N LEU A 163 10.43 4.51 -8.49
CA LEU A 163 11.07 5.27 -9.56
C LEU A 163 10.86 6.78 -9.42
N PRO A 164 9.64 7.31 -9.20
CA PRO A 164 9.43 8.73 -8.92
C PRO A 164 10.11 9.18 -7.62
N LEU A 165 10.11 8.35 -6.58
CA LEU A 165 10.83 8.66 -5.34
C LEU A 165 12.34 8.82 -5.59
N LEU A 166 12.98 7.90 -6.30
CA LEU A 166 14.41 8.00 -6.66
C LEU A 166 14.70 9.23 -7.53
N ALA A 167 13.81 9.56 -8.46
CA ALA A 167 13.95 10.78 -9.26
C ALA A 167 13.96 12.04 -8.37
N PHE A 168 13.03 12.13 -7.42
CA PHE A 168 13.02 13.23 -6.45
C PHE A 168 14.29 13.23 -5.58
N LEU A 169 14.72 12.09 -5.03
CA LEU A 169 15.91 12.02 -4.17
C LEU A 169 17.21 12.40 -4.89
N ARG A 170 17.29 12.16 -6.22
CA ARG A 170 18.40 12.68 -7.05
C ARG A 170 18.41 14.20 -7.09
N THR A 171 17.26 14.84 -7.26
CA THR A 171 17.20 16.33 -7.25
C THR A 171 17.62 16.93 -5.91
N GLN A 172 17.54 16.15 -4.82
CA GLN A 172 18.00 16.55 -3.48
C GLN A 172 19.45 16.15 -3.20
N GLY A 173 20.15 15.51 -4.14
CA GLY A 173 21.53 15.05 -3.96
C GLY A 173 21.71 13.90 -2.97
N ILE A 174 20.62 13.18 -2.63
CA ILE A 174 20.64 12.07 -1.65
C ILE A 174 21.08 10.76 -2.29
N VAL A 175 20.73 10.55 -3.54
CA VAL A 175 21.19 9.44 -4.37
C VAL A 175 21.93 9.97 -5.57
N GLY A 176 22.98 9.24 -5.99
CA GLY A 176 23.77 9.60 -7.15
C GLY A 176 23.00 9.52 -8.47
N ASP A 177 23.51 10.22 -9.49
CA ASP A 177 23.02 10.17 -10.86
C ASP A 177 23.28 8.81 -11.51
#